data_630fd1eb5c27e5b6e260d19cc52beb73
#
_entry.id   630fd1eb5c27e5b6e260d19cc52beb73
#
_cell.length_a   1.000
_cell.length_b   1.000
_cell.length_c   1.000
_cell.angle_alpha   90.00
_cell.angle_beta   90.00
_cell.angle_gamma   90.00
#
_symmetry.space_group_name_H-M   'P 1'
#
loop_
_entity.id
_entity.type
_entity.pdbx_description
1 polymer ?
#
loop_
_entity_poly.entity_id
_entity_poly.type
_entity_poly.pdbx_seq_one_letter_code
_entity_poly.pdbx_strand_id
1 'polypeptide(L)'
;KLVNIINKNGFEINYKKVRLSSSNQRQQVTGIVTNVKVNLPRKYIKKTQSMLYAWKNFSLPNAEQAHINNYLEKPYKYQRFIRYNKDKSYFNLMIKGRINYIGMVRGQSDCIYRKLLYQYTELIGNPNKELLKSVDDCLADSVFITEYPIESKQGTAFFLKDIGLVTAAHVVEGIHETNSCFLDFFRHYEVKIKRKATLFKKSEEKDIAIFYVGDDFKNLPSLKVGDDSKLAIGDQIKLIGFPDYNYHDSYLSNLGKIIQKKTMYNLDVWIVDLPINFGVSGGPVFNNKNEVIGVALQGSKKHDQSTYSHYFVPISKVIEMAQN
;
A
#
# COMPACT_ATOMS: atom_id res chain seq x y z
N LYS A 1 -33.75 -28.81 -5.72
CA LYS A 1 -34.24 -27.42 -5.49
C LYS A 1 -33.85 -26.48 -6.65
N LEU A 2 -32.58 -26.36 -7.00
CA LEU A 2 -32.07 -25.49 -8.09
C LEU A 2 -32.62 -25.87 -9.47
N VAL A 3 -32.65 -27.16 -9.80
CA VAL A 3 -33.23 -27.70 -11.06
C VAL A 3 -34.68 -27.25 -11.26
N ASN A 4 -35.49 -27.36 -10.19
CA ASN A 4 -36.89 -26.95 -10.26
C ASN A 4 -37.09 -25.45 -10.46
N ILE A 5 -36.19 -24.63 -9.89
CA ILE A 5 -36.23 -23.17 -10.09
C ILE A 5 -35.86 -22.80 -11.54
N ILE A 6 -34.84 -23.45 -12.11
CA ILE A 6 -34.39 -23.21 -13.48
C ILE A 6 -35.49 -23.57 -14.48
N ASN A 7 -36.12 -24.77 -14.31
CA ASN A 7 -37.21 -25.24 -15.18
C ASN A 7 -38.46 -24.37 -15.05
N LYS A 8 -38.80 -23.92 -13.84
CA LYS A 8 -39.95 -23.00 -13.62
C LYS A 8 -39.78 -21.65 -14.33
N ASN A 9 -38.52 -21.22 -14.56
CA ASN A 9 -38.23 -19.98 -15.28
C ASN A 9 -38.02 -20.18 -16.79
N GLY A 10 -38.41 -21.33 -17.36
CA GLY A 10 -38.37 -21.59 -18.79
C GLY A 10 -36.98 -21.91 -19.35
N PHE A 11 -36.02 -22.26 -18.50
CA PHE A 11 -34.68 -22.65 -18.92
C PHE A 11 -34.45 -24.15 -18.79
N GLU A 12 -33.74 -24.74 -19.73
CA GLU A 12 -33.33 -26.15 -19.67
C GLU A 12 -31.88 -26.27 -19.19
N ILE A 13 -31.62 -27.28 -18.35
CA ILE A 13 -30.30 -27.55 -17.81
C ILE A 13 -29.49 -28.35 -18.82
N ASN A 14 -28.36 -27.81 -19.24
CA ASN A 14 -27.36 -28.55 -20.00
C ASN A 14 -26.49 -29.40 -19.05
N TYR A 15 -26.93 -30.64 -18.77
CA TYR A 15 -26.22 -31.58 -17.89
C TYR A 15 -24.77 -31.86 -18.26
N LYS A 16 -24.41 -31.71 -19.54
CA LYS A 16 -22.98 -31.85 -20.01
C LYS A 16 -22.10 -30.72 -19.48
N LYS A 17 -22.69 -29.61 -19.06
CA LYS A 17 -21.97 -28.44 -18.50
C LYS A 17 -22.08 -28.34 -16.98
N VAL A 18 -22.92 -29.16 -16.35
CA VAL A 18 -23.02 -29.19 -14.89
C VAL A 18 -21.75 -29.82 -14.32
N ARG A 19 -21.06 -29.11 -13.45
CA ARG A 19 -19.87 -29.59 -12.77
C ARG A 19 -19.98 -29.30 -11.28
N LEU A 20 -19.67 -30.28 -10.47
CA LEU A 20 -19.49 -30.14 -9.02
C LEU A 20 -17.98 -30.16 -8.75
N SER A 21 -17.46 -29.09 -8.13
CA SER A 21 -16.05 -29.00 -7.75
C SER A 21 -15.96 -28.83 -6.25
N SER A 22 -15.17 -29.66 -5.58
CA SER A 22 -14.89 -29.52 -4.15
C SER A 22 -13.99 -28.32 -3.89
N SER A 23 -13.91 -27.88 -2.61
CA SER A 23 -13.06 -26.75 -2.18
C SER A 23 -11.57 -26.96 -2.51
N ASN A 24 -11.12 -28.23 -2.53
CA ASN A 24 -9.74 -28.61 -2.83
C ASN A 24 -9.42 -28.64 -4.34
N GLN A 25 -10.44 -28.52 -5.19
CA GLN A 25 -10.28 -28.49 -6.64
C GLN A 25 -10.37 -27.05 -7.13
N ARG A 26 -9.82 -26.83 -8.33
CA ARG A 26 -9.92 -25.53 -8.99
C ARG A 26 -11.39 -25.23 -9.35
N GLN A 27 -11.97 -24.26 -8.68
CA GLN A 27 -13.29 -23.74 -8.97
C GLN A 27 -13.18 -22.60 -10.00
N GLN A 28 -14.00 -22.65 -11.04
CA GLN A 28 -13.98 -21.66 -12.11
C GLN A 28 -15.39 -21.32 -12.58
N VAL A 29 -15.71 -20.02 -12.61
CA VAL A 29 -16.98 -19.48 -13.12
C VAL A 29 -16.66 -18.50 -14.24
N THR A 30 -17.26 -18.68 -15.42
CA THR A 30 -17.07 -17.82 -16.61
C THR A 30 -15.60 -17.53 -16.96
N GLY A 31 -14.71 -18.49 -16.70
CA GLY A 31 -13.26 -18.35 -16.96
C GLY A 31 -12.44 -17.73 -15.81
N ILE A 32 -13.10 -17.31 -14.73
CA ILE A 32 -12.46 -16.72 -13.54
C ILE A 32 -12.32 -17.81 -12.47
N VAL A 33 -11.15 -17.93 -11.87
CA VAL A 33 -10.88 -18.82 -10.73
C VAL A 33 -11.41 -18.19 -9.46
N THR A 34 -12.22 -18.94 -8.68
CA THR A 34 -12.99 -18.38 -7.55
C THR A 34 -12.73 -19.08 -6.21
N ASN A 35 -11.62 -19.81 -6.05
CA ASN A 35 -11.34 -20.54 -4.81
C ASN A 35 -11.22 -19.59 -3.59
N VAL A 36 -10.00 -19.28 -3.13
CA VAL A 36 -9.77 -18.41 -1.97
C VAL A 36 -9.76 -16.92 -2.38
N LYS A 37 -9.17 -16.61 -3.53
CA LYS A 37 -9.08 -15.26 -4.10
C LYS A 37 -9.47 -15.32 -5.57
N VAL A 38 -10.27 -14.34 -6.00
CA VAL A 38 -10.64 -14.18 -7.41
C VAL A 38 -9.37 -13.98 -8.25
N ASN A 39 -9.22 -14.80 -9.29
CA ASN A 39 -8.00 -14.84 -10.09
C ASN A 39 -8.28 -15.26 -11.53
N LEU A 40 -7.31 -15.01 -12.41
CA LEU A 40 -7.32 -15.50 -13.78
C LEU A 40 -6.52 -16.79 -13.93
N PRO A 41 -6.85 -17.64 -14.92
CA PRO A 41 -6.04 -18.81 -15.24
C PRO A 41 -4.58 -18.44 -15.51
N ARG A 42 -3.64 -19.20 -14.95
CA ARG A 42 -2.19 -18.99 -15.14
C ARG A 42 -1.83 -18.88 -16.63
N LYS A 43 -2.49 -19.65 -17.50
CA LYS A 43 -2.29 -19.62 -18.94
C LYS A 43 -2.61 -18.22 -19.52
N TYR A 44 -3.66 -17.55 -19.00
CA TYR A 44 -4.02 -16.21 -19.45
C TYR A 44 -2.93 -15.18 -19.13
N ILE A 45 -2.43 -15.19 -17.91
CA ILE A 45 -1.36 -14.30 -17.44
C ILE A 45 -0.07 -14.56 -18.23
N LYS A 46 0.36 -15.86 -18.34
CA LYS A 46 1.55 -16.23 -19.09
C LYS A 46 1.47 -15.83 -20.56
N LYS A 47 0.31 -15.99 -21.22
CA LYS A 47 0.13 -15.54 -22.60
C LYS A 47 0.31 -14.02 -22.72
N THR A 48 -0.19 -13.23 -21.78
CA THR A 48 0.02 -11.77 -21.76
C THR A 48 1.50 -11.41 -21.58
N GLN A 49 2.20 -12.10 -20.69
CA GLN A 49 3.65 -11.93 -20.49
C GLN A 49 4.44 -12.25 -21.76
N SER A 50 4.12 -13.38 -22.43
CA SER A 50 4.77 -13.77 -23.67
C SER A 50 4.56 -12.77 -24.80
N MET A 51 3.38 -12.13 -24.85
CA MET A 51 3.08 -11.09 -25.84
C MET A 51 3.91 -9.82 -25.60
N LEU A 52 4.03 -9.38 -24.35
CA LEU A 52 4.90 -8.24 -24.00
C LEU A 52 6.37 -8.56 -24.27
N TYR A 53 6.81 -9.78 -23.97
CA TYR A 53 8.16 -10.25 -24.29
C TYR A 53 8.44 -10.24 -25.79
N ALA A 54 7.50 -10.72 -26.61
CA ALA A 54 7.62 -10.70 -28.06
C ALA A 54 7.74 -9.27 -28.61
N TRP A 55 6.90 -8.35 -28.11
CA TRP A 55 6.99 -6.94 -28.49
C TRP A 55 8.35 -6.33 -28.12
N LYS A 56 8.84 -6.58 -26.91
CA LYS A 56 10.12 -6.04 -26.42
C LYS A 56 11.31 -6.50 -27.27
N ASN A 57 11.32 -7.76 -27.68
CA ASN A 57 12.50 -8.36 -28.33
C ASN A 57 12.44 -8.33 -29.86
N PHE A 58 11.27 -8.26 -30.48
CA PHE A 58 11.11 -8.39 -31.93
C PHE A 58 10.44 -7.19 -32.59
N SER A 59 10.23 -6.09 -31.88
CA SER A 59 9.43 -4.94 -32.28
C SER A 59 7.92 -5.20 -32.37
N LEU A 60 7.11 -4.11 -32.33
CA LEU A 60 5.65 -4.22 -32.39
C LEU A 60 5.15 -4.82 -33.74
N PRO A 61 5.65 -4.36 -34.91
CA PRO A 61 5.20 -4.91 -36.19
C PRO A 61 5.50 -6.41 -36.37
N ASN A 62 6.71 -6.83 -36.00
CA ASN A 62 7.12 -8.23 -36.10
C ASN A 62 6.34 -9.14 -35.14
N ALA A 63 6.14 -8.70 -33.90
CA ALA A 63 5.34 -9.43 -32.93
C ALA A 63 3.86 -9.53 -33.35
N GLU A 64 3.29 -8.48 -33.92
CA GLU A 64 1.94 -8.47 -34.47
C GLU A 64 1.81 -9.43 -35.63
N GLN A 65 2.73 -9.40 -36.60
CA GLN A 65 2.72 -10.30 -37.75
C GLN A 65 2.82 -11.77 -37.33
N ALA A 66 3.75 -12.07 -36.41
CA ALA A 66 3.89 -13.43 -35.85
C ALA A 66 2.62 -13.88 -35.12
N HIS A 67 1.96 -12.97 -34.40
CA HIS A 67 0.70 -13.29 -33.72
C HIS A 67 -0.44 -13.57 -34.70
N ILE A 68 -0.57 -12.76 -35.77
CA ILE A 68 -1.58 -12.96 -36.81
C ILE A 68 -1.39 -14.30 -37.48
N ASN A 69 -0.16 -14.65 -37.84
CA ASN A 69 0.14 -15.87 -38.58
C ASN A 69 -0.08 -17.15 -37.78
N ASN A 70 0.28 -17.12 -36.47
CA ASN A 70 0.40 -18.36 -35.66
C ASN A 70 -0.66 -18.49 -34.57
N TYR A 71 -1.27 -17.39 -34.10
CA TYR A 71 -2.08 -17.39 -32.86
C TYR A 71 -3.47 -16.75 -33.03
N LEU A 72 -3.84 -16.35 -34.24
CA LEU A 72 -5.12 -15.66 -34.46
C LEU A 72 -6.28 -16.67 -34.47
N GLU A 73 -6.96 -16.80 -33.32
CA GLU A 73 -8.09 -17.72 -33.15
C GLU A 73 -9.32 -17.34 -33.99
N LYS A 74 -9.45 -16.06 -34.37
CA LYS A 74 -10.64 -15.49 -35.04
C LYS A 74 -10.24 -14.48 -36.11
N PRO A 75 -9.83 -14.94 -37.29
CA PRO A 75 -9.38 -14.05 -38.39
C PRO A 75 -10.36 -12.94 -38.78
N TYR A 76 -11.67 -13.21 -38.69
CA TYR A 76 -12.71 -12.23 -39.00
C TYR A 76 -12.69 -11.00 -38.06
N LYS A 77 -12.28 -11.16 -36.82
CA LYS A 77 -12.15 -10.04 -35.86
C LYS A 77 -11.01 -9.12 -36.27
N TYR A 78 -9.90 -9.68 -36.70
CA TYR A 78 -8.77 -8.91 -37.20
C TYR A 78 -9.14 -8.15 -38.49
N GLN A 79 -9.76 -8.82 -39.46
CA GLN A 79 -10.23 -8.18 -40.69
C GLN A 79 -11.21 -7.05 -40.44
N ARG A 80 -12.15 -7.25 -39.49
CA ARG A 80 -13.06 -6.19 -39.07
C ARG A 80 -12.30 -5.04 -38.36
N PHE A 81 -11.33 -5.34 -37.55
CA PHE A 81 -10.53 -4.33 -36.87
C PHE A 81 -9.77 -3.43 -37.83
N ILE A 82 -9.00 -3.98 -38.78
CA ILE A 82 -8.21 -3.19 -39.74
C ILE A 82 -9.08 -2.33 -40.67
N ARG A 83 -10.30 -2.77 -40.96
CA ARG A 83 -11.26 -1.97 -41.74
C ARG A 83 -11.58 -0.62 -41.08
N TYR A 84 -11.66 -0.56 -39.78
CA TYR A 84 -12.09 0.62 -39.05
C TYR A 84 -10.95 1.33 -38.28
N ASN A 85 -9.75 0.74 -38.21
CA ASN A 85 -8.63 1.24 -37.40
C ASN A 85 -7.30 1.13 -38.13
N LYS A 86 -7.19 1.72 -39.33
CA LYS A 86 -6.02 1.57 -40.22
C LYS A 86 -4.69 1.98 -39.54
N ASP A 87 -4.71 2.97 -38.67
CA ASP A 87 -3.51 3.53 -38.01
C ASP A 87 -3.20 2.92 -36.65
N LYS A 88 -3.94 1.88 -36.22
CA LYS A 88 -3.79 1.30 -34.85
C LYS A 88 -3.32 -0.15 -34.93
N SER A 89 -2.33 -0.51 -34.15
CA SER A 89 -1.93 -1.90 -33.97
C SER A 89 -2.98 -2.71 -33.22
N TYR A 90 -3.46 -3.78 -33.85
CA TYR A 90 -4.36 -4.75 -33.24
C TYR A 90 -3.72 -5.43 -32.03
N PHE A 91 -2.43 -5.77 -32.15
CA PHE A 91 -1.67 -6.45 -31.12
C PHE A 91 -1.51 -5.57 -29.88
N ASN A 92 -1.18 -4.28 -30.07
CA ASN A 92 -1.10 -3.32 -29.00
C ASN A 92 -2.42 -3.20 -28.22
N LEU A 93 -3.53 -2.98 -28.91
CA LEU A 93 -4.84 -2.85 -28.26
C LEU A 93 -5.29 -4.13 -27.56
N MET A 94 -4.95 -5.29 -28.13
CA MET A 94 -5.24 -6.58 -27.52
C MET A 94 -4.45 -6.77 -26.23
N ILE A 95 -3.16 -6.42 -26.19
CA ILE A 95 -2.33 -6.47 -24.97
C ILE A 95 -2.90 -5.54 -23.92
N LYS A 96 -3.20 -4.29 -24.28
CA LYS A 96 -3.82 -3.31 -23.37
C LYS A 96 -5.13 -3.84 -22.76
N GLY A 97 -6.00 -4.39 -23.59
CA GLY A 97 -7.26 -4.99 -23.14
C GLY A 97 -7.07 -6.17 -22.18
N ARG A 98 -6.07 -7.03 -22.46
CA ARG A 98 -5.72 -8.15 -21.57
C ARG A 98 -5.18 -7.69 -20.23
N ILE A 99 -4.33 -6.68 -20.20
CA ILE A 99 -3.78 -6.11 -18.95
C ILE A 99 -4.92 -5.47 -18.15
N ASN A 100 -5.78 -4.67 -18.78
CA ASN A 100 -6.93 -4.06 -18.12
C ASN A 100 -7.86 -5.12 -17.50
N TYR A 101 -8.10 -6.23 -18.19
CA TYR A 101 -8.89 -7.35 -17.66
C TYR A 101 -8.21 -8.03 -16.46
N ILE A 102 -6.88 -8.16 -16.48
CA ILE A 102 -6.13 -8.64 -15.31
C ILE A 102 -6.34 -7.71 -14.12
N GLY A 103 -6.24 -6.39 -14.32
CA GLY A 103 -6.46 -5.39 -13.27
C GLY A 103 -7.90 -5.38 -12.74
N MET A 104 -8.89 -5.57 -13.61
CA MET A 104 -10.30 -5.68 -13.23
C MET A 104 -10.56 -6.90 -12.33
N VAL A 105 -9.98 -8.05 -12.63
CA VAL A 105 -10.20 -9.30 -11.88
C VAL A 105 -9.36 -9.37 -10.60
N ARG A 106 -8.10 -8.94 -10.64
CA ARG A 106 -7.15 -9.07 -9.53
C ARG A 106 -7.02 -7.84 -8.64
N GLY A 107 -7.53 -6.70 -9.11
CA GLY A 107 -7.41 -5.38 -8.45
C GLY A 107 -6.24 -4.57 -8.97
N GLN A 108 -6.37 -3.23 -8.85
CA GLN A 108 -5.37 -2.27 -9.34
C GLN A 108 -4.05 -2.29 -8.53
N SER A 109 -4.10 -2.73 -7.28
CA SER A 109 -2.93 -2.88 -6.41
C SER A 109 -2.20 -4.23 -6.57
N ASP A 110 -2.71 -5.14 -7.42
CA ASP A 110 -2.10 -6.46 -7.61
C ASP A 110 -0.72 -6.35 -8.28
N CYS A 111 0.29 -6.98 -7.69
CA CYS A 111 1.68 -6.88 -8.14
C CYS A 111 1.89 -7.40 -9.58
N ILE A 112 1.15 -8.44 -10.01
CA ILE A 112 1.23 -8.96 -11.38
C ILE A 112 0.64 -7.96 -12.36
N TYR A 113 -0.54 -7.39 -12.05
CA TYR A 113 -1.15 -6.35 -12.87
C TYR A 113 -0.22 -5.14 -13.04
N ARG A 114 0.30 -4.61 -11.92
CA ARG A 114 1.18 -3.43 -11.92
C ARG A 114 2.46 -3.68 -12.73
N LYS A 115 3.09 -4.84 -12.56
CA LYS A 115 4.28 -5.22 -13.33
C LYS A 115 4.00 -5.31 -14.84
N LEU A 116 2.88 -5.92 -15.24
CA LEU A 116 2.50 -6.02 -16.67
C LEU A 116 2.16 -4.66 -17.26
N LEU A 117 1.47 -3.81 -16.50
CA LEU A 117 1.15 -2.45 -16.91
C LEU A 117 2.42 -1.60 -17.05
N TYR A 118 3.38 -1.72 -16.13
CA TYR A 118 4.68 -1.05 -16.24
C TYR A 118 5.41 -1.44 -17.53
N GLN A 119 5.54 -2.76 -17.79
CA GLN A 119 6.17 -3.25 -19.02
C GLN A 119 5.48 -2.71 -20.29
N TYR A 120 4.16 -2.63 -20.26
CA TYR A 120 3.39 -2.05 -21.37
C TYR A 120 3.67 -0.55 -21.54
N THR A 121 3.68 0.22 -20.44
CA THR A 121 3.94 1.67 -20.50
C THR A 121 5.37 1.97 -20.94
N GLU A 122 6.33 1.13 -20.58
CA GLU A 122 7.71 1.18 -21.08
C GLU A 122 7.76 0.99 -22.62
N LEU A 123 7.04 0.00 -23.15
CA LEU A 123 7.02 -0.31 -24.58
C LEU A 123 6.33 0.76 -25.44
N ILE A 124 5.37 1.49 -24.89
CA ILE A 124 4.75 2.63 -25.58
C ILE A 124 5.51 3.96 -25.41
N GLY A 125 6.70 3.93 -24.77
CA GLY A 125 7.54 5.12 -24.60
C GLY A 125 7.11 6.06 -23.46
N ASN A 126 6.20 5.62 -22.57
CA ASN A 126 5.72 6.40 -21.43
C ASN A 126 5.80 5.58 -20.13
N PRO A 127 7.01 5.25 -19.61
CA PRO A 127 7.19 4.38 -18.45
C PRO A 127 6.66 5.03 -17.17
N ASN A 128 5.69 4.39 -16.53
CA ASN A 128 5.17 4.80 -15.24
C ASN A 128 5.85 4.02 -14.10
N LYS A 129 6.91 4.59 -13.51
CA LYS A 129 7.70 3.98 -12.44
C LYS A 129 6.89 3.77 -11.14
N GLU A 130 5.83 4.54 -10.90
CA GLU A 130 4.94 4.37 -9.75
C GLU A 130 4.32 2.95 -9.69
N LEU A 131 4.18 2.31 -10.85
CA LEU A 131 3.68 0.94 -10.94
C LEU A 131 4.65 -0.11 -10.37
N LEU A 132 5.91 0.22 -10.20
CA LEU A 132 6.93 -0.67 -9.61
C LEU A 132 6.96 -0.60 -8.08
N LYS A 133 6.41 0.44 -7.48
CA LYS A 133 6.37 0.58 -6.02
C LYS A 133 5.64 -0.61 -5.39
N SER A 134 6.23 -1.16 -4.35
CA SER A 134 5.56 -2.11 -3.46
C SER A 134 4.43 -1.43 -2.68
N VAL A 135 3.64 -2.20 -1.95
CA VAL A 135 2.66 -1.63 -1.01
C VAL A 135 3.38 -0.80 0.06
N ASP A 136 4.52 -1.29 0.54
CA ASP A 136 5.29 -0.60 1.58
C ASP A 136 5.92 0.70 1.04
N ASP A 137 6.38 0.73 -0.22
CA ASP A 137 6.82 1.98 -0.86
C ASP A 137 5.69 3.01 -0.94
N CYS A 138 4.47 2.56 -1.27
CA CYS A 138 3.30 3.44 -1.31
C CYS A 138 2.92 3.98 0.09
N LEU A 139 3.09 3.19 1.14
CA LEU A 139 2.87 3.63 2.52
C LEU A 139 3.97 4.59 2.95
N ALA A 140 5.22 4.28 2.63
CA ALA A 140 6.39 5.11 2.95
C ALA A 140 6.36 6.49 2.28
N ASP A 141 5.64 6.66 1.15
CA ASP A 141 5.42 7.97 0.52
C ASP A 141 4.70 8.98 1.44
N SER A 142 4.01 8.48 2.47
CA SER A 142 3.30 9.30 3.48
C SER A 142 4.01 9.30 4.84
N VAL A 143 5.24 8.74 4.91
CA VAL A 143 6.06 8.69 6.12
C VAL A 143 7.29 9.56 5.90
N PHE A 144 7.63 10.37 6.90
CA PHE A 144 8.63 11.41 6.80
C PHE A 144 9.70 11.21 7.87
N ILE A 145 10.93 11.56 7.52
CA ILE A 145 11.98 11.84 8.50
C ILE A 145 11.69 13.24 9.07
N THR A 146 11.74 13.37 10.38
CA THR A 146 11.70 14.65 11.07
C THR A 146 13.04 14.93 11.73
N GLU A 147 13.59 16.11 11.47
CA GLU A 147 14.84 16.57 12.06
C GLU A 147 14.61 17.87 12.81
N TYR A 148 15.14 17.90 14.05
CA TYR A 148 15.23 19.12 14.83
C TYR A 148 16.71 19.51 14.93
N PRO A 149 17.18 20.43 14.04
CA PRO A 149 18.62 20.70 13.87
C PRO A 149 19.32 21.21 15.13
N ILE A 150 18.59 21.95 15.99
CA ILE A 150 19.17 22.57 17.19
C ILE A 150 19.61 21.52 18.23
N GLU A 151 18.89 20.40 18.33
CA GLU A 151 19.15 19.36 19.32
C GLU A 151 19.69 18.07 18.72
N SER A 152 19.94 18.03 17.41
CA SER A 152 20.36 16.83 16.69
C SER A 152 19.42 15.63 16.94
N LYS A 153 18.13 15.91 17.17
CA LYS A 153 17.10 14.90 17.35
C LYS A 153 16.50 14.53 16.00
N GLN A 154 16.29 13.25 15.80
CA GLN A 154 15.70 12.68 14.61
C GLN A 154 14.59 11.70 15.00
N GLY A 155 13.54 11.66 14.18
CA GLY A 155 12.42 10.74 14.38
C GLY A 155 11.65 10.49 13.08
N THR A 156 10.56 9.77 13.23
CA THR A 156 9.62 9.48 12.15
C THR A 156 8.32 10.25 12.38
N ALA A 157 7.73 10.75 11.31
CA ALA A 157 6.39 11.32 11.30
C ALA A 157 5.58 10.74 10.14
N PHE A 158 4.26 10.84 10.19
CA PHE A 158 3.39 10.38 9.11
C PHE A 158 2.21 11.32 8.88
N PHE A 159 1.72 11.32 7.64
CA PHE A 159 0.68 12.24 7.21
C PHE A 159 -0.71 11.57 7.18
N LEU A 160 -1.66 12.20 7.87
CA LEU A 160 -3.09 11.90 7.86
C LEU A 160 -3.86 13.10 7.31
N LYS A 161 -4.64 12.92 6.25
CA LYS A 161 -5.25 14.01 5.47
C LYS A 161 -6.07 15.00 6.31
N ASP A 162 -6.87 14.48 7.24
CA ASP A 162 -7.82 15.30 8.02
C ASP A 162 -7.29 15.69 9.40
N ILE A 163 -6.04 15.31 9.72
CA ILE A 163 -5.40 15.54 11.02
C ILE A 163 -4.14 16.38 10.85
N GLY A 164 -3.30 16.08 9.87
CA GLY A 164 -2.00 16.69 9.67
C GLY A 164 -0.86 15.70 9.81
N LEU A 165 0.34 16.19 10.16
CA LEU A 165 1.49 15.35 10.48
C LEU A 165 1.45 14.94 11.95
N VAL A 166 1.68 13.66 12.18
CA VAL A 166 1.72 13.04 13.51
C VAL A 166 3.12 12.49 13.77
N THR A 167 3.64 12.74 14.97
CA THR A 167 4.91 12.18 15.48
C THR A 167 4.84 11.99 16.99
N ALA A 168 5.91 11.49 17.60
CA ALA A 168 6.03 11.41 19.06
C ALA A 168 6.41 12.77 19.66
N ALA A 169 5.87 13.09 20.85
CA ALA A 169 6.14 14.36 21.52
C ALA A 169 7.61 14.51 21.94
N HIS A 170 8.25 13.42 22.38
CA HIS A 170 9.67 13.43 22.76
C HIS A 170 10.62 13.69 21.59
N VAL A 171 10.23 13.39 20.36
CA VAL A 171 11.01 13.70 19.13
C VAL A 171 11.08 15.20 18.89
N VAL A 172 10.06 15.92 19.36
CA VAL A 172 9.91 17.38 19.22
C VAL A 172 9.96 18.09 20.58
N GLU A 173 10.66 17.49 21.55
CA GLU A 173 10.94 18.12 22.83
C GLU A 173 11.67 19.47 22.61
N GLY A 174 11.33 20.51 23.38
CA GLY A 174 11.86 21.86 23.17
C GLY A 174 11.08 22.72 22.17
N ILE A 175 10.17 22.16 21.39
CA ILE A 175 9.22 22.94 20.59
C ILE A 175 7.98 23.24 21.43
N HIS A 176 7.68 24.52 21.55
CA HIS A 176 6.51 25.04 22.26
C HIS A 176 5.56 25.72 21.27
N GLU A 177 4.26 25.67 21.56
CA GLU A 177 3.19 26.28 20.73
C GLU A 177 3.37 27.79 20.53
N THR A 178 4.09 28.45 21.45
CA THR A 178 4.35 29.91 21.40
C THR A 178 5.52 30.29 20.50
N ASN A 179 6.35 29.37 20.07
CA ASN A 179 7.50 29.62 19.22
C ASN A 179 7.18 29.18 17.78
N SER A 180 7.43 30.05 16.81
CA SER A 180 7.36 29.72 15.37
C SER A 180 8.46 28.71 14.97
N CYS A 181 8.62 27.63 15.73
CA CYS A 181 9.56 26.58 15.48
C CYS A 181 9.00 25.65 14.41
N PHE A 182 9.61 25.72 13.26
CA PHE A 182 9.33 24.82 12.15
C PHE A 182 10.24 23.62 12.25
N LEU A 183 9.66 22.43 12.25
CA LEU A 183 10.40 21.22 11.98
C LEU A 183 10.55 21.04 10.48
N ASP A 184 11.68 20.50 10.09
CA ASP A 184 11.91 20.03 8.74
C ASP A 184 11.37 18.60 8.61
N PHE A 185 10.47 18.38 7.65
CA PHE A 185 9.95 17.06 7.27
C PHE A 185 10.34 16.77 5.83
N PHE A 186 10.96 15.63 5.60
CA PHE A 186 11.36 15.23 4.26
C PHE A 186 11.22 13.72 4.04
N ARG A 187 11.08 13.31 2.79
CA ARG A 187 11.05 11.89 2.42
C ARG A 187 12.46 11.39 2.14
N HIS A 188 12.72 10.13 2.45
CA HIS A 188 14.06 9.53 2.29
C HIS A 188 14.64 9.63 0.88
N TYR A 189 13.81 9.71 -0.16
CA TYR A 189 14.23 9.90 -1.55
C TYR A 189 14.15 11.37 -2.04
N GLU A 190 13.67 12.29 -1.19
CA GLU A 190 13.54 13.73 -1.48
C GLU A 190 14.26 14.58 -0.42
N VAL A 191 15.43 14.17 0.02
CA VAL A 191 16.16 14.80 1.14
C VAL A 191 16.42 16.30 0.99
N LYS A 192 16.44 16.81 -0.25
CA LYS A 192 16.60 18.25 -0.55
C LYS A 192 15.30 19.03 -0.43
N ILE A 193 14.16 18.34 -0.41
CA ILE A 193 12.83 18.99 -0.34
C ILE A 193 12.35 18.91 1.11
N LYS A 194 12.75 19.91 1.87
CA LYS A 194 12.34 20.07 3.27
C LYS A 194 11.01 20.82 3.34
N ARG A 195 10.03 20.21 3.98
CA ARG A 195 8.69 20.78 4.17
C ARG A 195 8.56 21.25 5.60
N LYS A 196 7.90 22.38 5.78
CA LYS A 196 7.67 22.94 7.11
C LYS A 196 6.24 22.68 7.55
N ALA A 197 6.08 22.41 8.85
CA ALA A 197 4.77 22.27 9.48
C ALA A 197 4.80 23.01 10.82
N THR A 198 3.64 23.52 11.25
CA THR A 198 3.51 24.29 12.49
C THR A 198 2.88 23.41 13.56
N LEU A 199 3.45 23.40 14.77
CA LEU A 199 2.89 22.65 15.88
C LEU A 199 1.43 23.08 16.12
N PHE A 200 0.51 22.12 16.10
CA PHE A 200 -0.90 22.32 16.40
C PHE A 200 -1.19 21.95 17.85
N LYS A 201 -0.83 20.72 18.23
CA LYS A 201 -1.02 20.18 19.59
C LYS A 201 0.10 19.26 19.97
N LYS A 202 0.46 19.31 21.24
CA LYS A 202 1.44 18.42 21.85
C LYS A 202 0.93 17.92 23.20
N SER A 203 1.07 16.64 23.46
CA SER A 203 0.77 16.01 24.74
C SER A 203 1.96 15.18 25.22
N GLU A 204 2.59 15.62 26.28
CA GLU A 204 3.67 14.86 26.94
C GLU A 204 3.15 13.57 27.58
N GLU A 205 1.91 13.60 28.11
CA GLU A 205 1.27 12.45 28.74
C GLU A 205 1.02 11.32 27.73
N LYS A 206 0.54 11.66 26.52
CA LYS A 206 0.27 10.71 25.45
C LYS A 206 1.49 10.44 24.59
N ASP A 207 2.56 11.23 24.74
CA ASP A 207 3.74 11.26 23.90
C ASP A 207 3.40 11.41 22.41
N ILE A 208 2.49 12.32 22.09
CA ILE A 208 2.02 12.60 20.73
C ILE A 208 2.15 14.09 20.44
N ALA A 209 2.59 14.42 19.22
CA ALA A 209 2.57 15.75 18.65
C ALA A 209 1.88 15.74 17.27
N ILE A 210 1.04 16.74 17.02
CA ILE A 210 0.31 16.95 15.77
C ILE A 210 0.70 18.31 15.20
N PHE A 211 0.98 18.34 13.89
CA PHE A 211 1.37 19.55 13.18
C PHE A 211 0.38 19.89 12.06
N TYR A 212 0.05 21.15 11.94
CA TYR A 212 -0.60 21.67 10.75
C TYR A 212 0.35 21.67 9.56
N VAL A 213 -0.19 21.32 8.41
CA VAL A 213 0.53 21.24 7.15
C VAL A 213 0.04 22.32 6.18
N GLY A 214 0.97 22.94 5.48
CA GLY A 214 0.69 23.91 4.42
C GLY A 214 0.37 23.25 3.07
N ASP A 215 0.31 24.10 2.05
CA ASP A 215 0.02 23.70 0.67
C ASP A 215 0.97 22.68 0.09
N ASP A 216 2.19 22.59 0.61
CA ASP A 216 3.22 21.61 0.23
C ASP A 216 2.77 20.13 0.43
N PHE A 217 1.72 19.94 1.22
CA PHE A 217 1.17 18.60 1.51
C PHE A 217 -0.11 18.28 0.74
N LYS A 218 -0.74 19.25 0.05
CA LYS A 218 -2.03 19.07 -0.63
C LYS A 218 -2.07 17.91 -1.62
N ASN A 219 -0.96 17.67 -2.32
CA ASN A 219 -0.86 16.66 -3.37
C ASN A 219 -0.10 15.40 -2.91
N LEU A 220 0.25 15.32 -1.63
CA LEU A 220 0.93 14.15 -1.10
C LEU A 220 -0.08 13.05 -0.76
N PRO A 221 0.32 11.78 -0.93
CA PRO A 221 -0.49 10.68 -0.45
C PRO A 221 -0.61 10.76 1.08
N SER A 222 -1.75 10.33 1.60
CA SER A 222 -2.02 10.25 3.04
C SER A 222 -2.35 8.82 3.45
N LEU A 223 -2.02 8.47 4.68
CA LEU A 223 -2.37 7.17 5.25
C LEU A 223 -3.84 7.13 5.64
N LYS A 224 -4.41 5.94 5.63
CA LYS A 224 -5.76 5.68 6.12
C LYS A 224 -5.74 5.34 7.60
N VAL A 225 -6.66 5.92 8.35
CA VAL A 225 -6.89 5.57 9.75
C VAL A 225 -7.65 4.25 9.84
N GLY A 226 -7.18 3.35 10.70
CA GLY A 226 -7.81 2.08 11.02
C GLY A 226 -8.65 2.15 12.30
N ASP A 227 -9.33 1.05 12.60
CA ASP A 227 -10.13 0.88 13.81
C ASP A 227 -9.30 0.12 14.85
N ASP A 228 -8.82 0.83 15.88
CA ASP A 228 -8.03 0.28 16.98
C ASP A 228 -8.88 -0.33 18.11
N SER A 229 -10.19 -0.16 18.08
CA SER A 229 -11.10 -0.72 19.09
C SER A 229 -11.19 -2.26 19.07
N LYS A 230 -10.79 -2.86 17.96
CA LYS A 230 -10.86 -4.32 17.71
C LYS A 230 -9.52 -5.02 17.86
N LEU A 231 -8.49 -4.32 18.33
CA LEU A 231 -7.16 -4.90 18.49
C LEU A 231 -7.14 -5.95 19.59
N ALA A 232 -6.43 -7.04 19.32
CA ALA A 232 -6.25 -8.15 20.24
C ALA A 232 -4.78 -8.62 20.30
N ILE A 233 -4.42 -9.27 21.41
CA ILE A 233 -3.12 -9.94 21.53
C ILE A 233 -3.03 -11.02 20.44
N GLY A 234 -1.89 -11.06 19.74
CA GLY A 234 -1.63 -11.95 18.62
C GLY A 234 -1.89 -11.34 17.24
N ASP A 235 -2.54 -10.17 17.16
CA ASP A 235 -2.76 -9.47 15.90
C ASP A 235 -1.43 -9.12 15.25
N GLN A 236 -1.35 -9.39 13.94
CA GLN A 236 -0.19 -9.00 13.13
C GLN A 236 -0.23 -7.51 12.84
N ILE A 237 0.92 -6.89 13.01
CA ILE A 237 1.15 -5.47 12.77
C ILE A 237 2.36 -5.26 11.87
N LYS A 238 2.40 -4.09 11.25
CA LYS A 238 3.54 -3.60 10.47
C LYS A 238 3.94 -2.24 10.99
N LEU A 239 5.24 -1.99 11.06
CA LEU A 239 5.82 -0.70 11.41
C LEU A 239 6.65 -0.20 10.22
N ILE A 240 6.51 1.08 9.89
CA ILE A 240 7.39 1.77 8.93
C ILE A 240 8.02 2.97 9.65
N GLY A 241 9.34 3.13 9.48
CA GLY A 241 10.06 4.24 10.10
C GLY A 241 11.52 4.34 9.62
N PHE A 242 12.28 5.24 10.21
CA PHE A 242 13.65 5.58 9.79
C PHE A 242 14.61 5.48 10.99
N PRO A 243 15.09 4.28 11.33
CA PRO A 243 16.04 4.11 12.44
C PRO A 243 17.39 4.72 12.07
N ASP A 244 17.95 5.57 12.96
CA ASP A 244 19.28 6.19 12.82
C ASP A 244 19.57 6.65 11.37
N TYR A 245 18.59 7.34 10.77
CA TYR A 245 18.60 7.65 9.35
C TYR A 245 19.83 8.43 8.91
N ASN A 246 20.52 7.93 7.91
CA ASN A 246 21.56 8.63 7.16
C ASN A 246 21.10 8.90 5.72
N TYR A 247 21.66 9.93 5.08
CA TYR A 247 21.33 10.24 3.70
C TYR A 247 21.53 9.01 2.81
N HIS A 248 20.51 8.72 2.00
CA HIS A 248 20.39 7.57 1.10
C HIS A 248 19.94 6.26 1.73
N ASP A 249 19.66 6.22 3.03
CA ASP A 249 19.01 5.06 3.64
C ASP A 249 17.56 4.94 3.15
N SER A 250 17.08 3.71 3.07
CA SER A 250 15.68 3.42 2.84
C SER A 250 14.91 3.35 4.16
N TYR A 251 13.58 3.37 4.08
CA TYR A 251 12.75 3.10 5.26
C TYR A 251 12.93 1.66 5.76
N LEU A 252 12.77 1.47 7.07
CA LEU A 252 12.55 0.17 7.69
C LEU A 252 11.07 -0.21 7.53
N SER A 253 10.78 -1.41 7.02
CA SER A 253 9.46 -2.03 7.12
C SER A 253 9.60 -3.32 7.92
N ASN A 254 8.99 -3.38 9.10
CA ASN A 254 9.11 -4.51 10.00
C ASN A 254 7.73 -5.07 10.37
N LEU A 255 7.63 -6.41 10.43
CA LEU A 255 6.42 -7.14 10.79
C LEU A 255 6.57 -7.73 12.19
N GLY A 256 5.53 -7.60 12.99
CA GLY A 256 5.48 -8.13 14.34
C GLY A 256 4.06 -8.44 14.79
N LYS A 257 3.88 -8.61 16.08
CA LYS A 257 2.60 -8.91 16.72
C LYS A 257 2.40 -8.09 17.99
N ILE A 258 1.15 -7.87 18.32
CA ILE A 258 0.74 -7.39 19.63
C ILE A 258 0.92 -8.52 20.64
N ILE A 259 1.67 -8.29 21.71
CA ILE A 259 1.95 -9.31 22.73
C ILE A 259 1.29 -9.03 24.08
N GLN A 260 0.92 -7.76 24.36
CA GLN A 260 0.30 -7.39 25.63
C GLN A 260 -0.47 -6.09 25.48
N LYS A 261 -1.61 -5.92 26.18
CA LYS A 261 -2.21 -4.63 26.48
C LYS A 261 -1.74 -4.20 27.87
N LYS A 262 -1.29 -2.95 28.04
CA LYS A 262 -0.79 -2.42 29.29
C LYS A 262 -1.27 -0.99 29.48
N THR A 263 -1.57 -0.60 30.73
CA THR A 263 -1.80 0.81 31.09
C THR A 263 -0.50 1.38 31.65
N MET A 264 0.00 2.44 31.05
CA MET A 264 1.21 3.17 31.47
C MET A 264 0.85 4.63 31.63
N TYR A 265 1.08 5.19 32.83
CA TYR A 265 0.78 6.61 33.14
C TYR A 265 -0.64 7.02 32.80
N ASN A 266 -1.64 6.19 33.13
CA ASN A 266 -3.07 6.34 32.77
C ASN A 266 -3.40 6.25 31.27
N LEU A 267 -2.45 5.85 30.44
CA LEU A 267 -2.63 5.64 29.01
C LEU A 267 -2.59 4.14 28.67
N ASP A 268 -3.63 3.65 28.01
CA ASP A 268 -3.63 2.30 27.45
C ASP A 268 -2.72 2.23 26.22
N VAL A 269 -1.77 1.31 26.26
CA VAL A 269 -0.79 1.08 25.19
C VAL A 269 -0.75 -0.39 24.80
N TRP A 270 -0.26 -0.66 23.59
CA TRP A 270 -0.06 -2.01 23.10
C TRP A 270 1.43 -2.33 22.99
N ILE A 271 1.89 -3.32 23.77
CA ILE A 271 3.25 -3.84 23.71
C ILE A 271 3.38 -4.77 22.50
N VAL A 272 4.52 -4.69 21.81
CA VAL A 272 4.79 -5.41 20.57
C VAL A 272 6.10 -6.22 20.65
N ASP A 273 6.22 -7.25 19.84
CA ASP A 273 7.40 -8.13 19.77
C ASP A 273 8.46 -7.66 18.76
N LEU A 274 8.27 -6.48 18.16
CA LEU A 274 9.21 -5.90 17.21
C LEU A 274 10.00 -4.75 17.83
N PRO A 275 11.29 -4.59 17.48
CA PRO A 275 12.12 -3.53 18.01
C PRO A 275 11.69 -2.17 17.44
N ILE A 276 11.54 -1.18 18.33
CA ILE A 276 11.39 0.23 17.99
C ILE A 276 12.69 0.93 18.42
N ASN A 277 13.56 1.16 17.44
CA ASN A 277 14.86 1.78 17.65
C ASN A 277 14.78 3.31 17.57
N PHE A 278 15.86 3.99 17.96
CA PHE A 278 16.00 5.44 17.76
C PHE A 278 15.69 5.81 16.30
N GLY A 279 14.99 6.92 16.10
CA GLY A 279 14.56 7.39 14.78
C GLY A 279 13.23 6.79 14.29
N VAL A 280 12.79 5.63 14.82
CA VAL A 280 11.50 5.01 14.48
C VAL A 280 10.35 5.60 15.28
N SER A 281 10.63 6.17 16.45
CA SER A 281 9.63 6.82 17.31
C SER A 281 8.82 7.87 16.54
N GLY A 282 7.51 7.88 16.72
CA GLY A 282 6.56 8.70 15.98
C GLY A 282 6.10 8.07 14.66
N GLY A 283 6.64 6.90 14.27
CA GLY A 283 6.24 6.19 13.06
C GLY A 283 4.86 5.53 13.16
N PRO A 284 4.18 5.30 12.01
CA PRO A 284 2.87 4.66 11.95
C PRO A 284 2.97 3.16 12.19
N VAL A 285 2.06 2.64 13.02
CA VAL A 285 1.81 1.21 13.15
C VAL A 285 0.55 0.85 12.36
N PHE A 286 0.64 -0.18 11.51
CA PHE A 286 -0.42 -0.60 10.62
C PHE A 286 -1.02 -1.95 11.00
N ASN A 287 -2.31 -2.13 10.73
CA ASN A 287 -2.97 -3.42 10.74
C ASN A 287 -2.71 -4.21 9.43
N ASN A 288 -3.26 -5.41 9.32
CA ASN A 288 -3.15 -6.27 8.13
C ASN A 288 -3.84 -5.72 6.86
N LYS A 289 -4.61 -4.64 6.98
CA LYS A 289 -5.24 -3.91 5.86
C LYS A 289 -4.42 -2.70 5.42
N ASN A 290 -3.25 -2.48 6.02
CA ASN A 290 -2.40 -1.29 5.83
C ASN A 290 -3.10 0.02 6.26
N GLU A 291 -3.89 -0.03 7.32
CA GLU A 291 -4.50 1.14 7.95
C GLU A 291 -3.78 1.43 9.26
N VAL A 292 -3.57 2.71 9.58
CA VAL A 292 -2.85 3.15 10.78
C VAL A 292 -3.69 2.90 12.03
N ILE A 293 -3.15 2.14 12.98
CA ILE A 293 -3.77 1.80 14.25
C ILE A 293 -3.06 2.39 15.45
N GLY A 294 -1.92 3.05 15.26
CA GLY A 294 -1.23 3.70 16.36
C GLY A 294 0.07 4.38 15.95
N VAL A 295 0.70 5.00 16.96
CA VAL A 295 1.97 5.70 16.88
C VAL A 295 3.03 4.91 17.65
N ALA A 296 4.11 4.53 16.98
CA ALA A 296 5.20 3.76 17.56
C ALA A 296 6.02 4.61 18.57
N LEU A 297 6.27 4.06 19.73
CA LEU A 297 7.05 4.70 20.79
C LEU A 297 8.05 3.73 21.40
N GLN A 298 9.24 4.24 21.69
CA GLN A 298 10.25 3.52 22.45
C GLN A 298 10.13 3.92 23.91
N GLY A 299 10.02 2.93 24.80
CA GLY A 299 10.02 3.17 26.23
C GLY A 299 11.36 3.74 26.71
N SER A 300 11.31 4.82 27.50
CA SER A 300 12.49 5.44 28.05
C SER A 300 13.10 4.62 29.19
N LYS A 301 14.43 4.69 29.34
CA LYS A 301 15.24 4.04 30.40
C LYS A 301 14.93 4.46 31.85
N LYS A 302 13.93 5.29 32.11
CA LYS A 302 13.93 6.07 33.37
C LYS A 302 13.77 5.29 34.67
N HIS A 303 13.31 4.04 34.69
CA HIS A 303 13.10 3.38 36.02
C HIS A 303 13.32 1.88 36.15
N ASP A 304 13.79 1.12 35.13
CA ASP A 304 14.23 -0.25 35.46
C ASP A 304 15.20 -0.82 34.42
N GLN A 305 16.26 -1.44 34.87
CA GLN A 305 17.39 -1.91 34.06
C GLN A 305 17.11 -3.19 33.25
N SER A 306 15.89 -3.69 33.18
CA SER A 306 15.65 -5.04 32.67
C SER A 306 14.80 -5.18 31.41
N THR A 307 14.00 -4.18 30.97
CA THR A 307 13.20 -4.38 29.75
C THR A 307 12.84 -3.07 29.08
N TYR A 308 13.41 -2.82 27.90
CA TYR A 308 12.85 -1.85 26.95
C TYR A 308 11.48 -2.37 26.49
N SER A 309 10.42 -1.66 26.81
CA SER A 309 9.11 -1.97 26.24
C SER A 309 8.96 -1.23 24.93
N HIS A 310 8.90 -1.97 23.82
CA HIS A 310 8.48 -1.45 22.53
C HIS A 310 6.96 -1.45 22.49
N TYR A 311 6.35 -0.30 22.27
CA TYR A 311 4.90 -0.17 22.31
C TYR A 311 4.38 0.87 21.33
N PHE A 312 3.09 0.89 21.12
CA PHE A 312 2.44 1.98 20.39
C PHE A 312 1.23 2.51 21.18
N VAL A 313 0.97 3.80 21.00
CA VAL A 313 -0.26 4.45 21.48
C VAL A 313 -1.33 4.29 20.40
N PRO A 314 -2.58 3.89 20.77
CA PRO A 314 -3.68 3.73 19.83
C PRO A 314 -3.98 4.99 19.02
N ILE A 315 -4.37 4.83 17.76
CA ILE A 315 -4.66 5.96 16.87
C ILE A 315 -5.86 6.79 17.32
N SER A 316 -6.79 6.21 18.07
CA SER A 316 -7.90 6.92 18.69
C SER A 316 -7.43 8.08 19.56
N LYS A 317 -6.26 7.97 20.21
CA LYS A 317 -5.70 9.05 21.04
C LYS A 317 -5.23 10.25 20.20
N VAL A 318 -4.75 10.01 18.99
CA VAL A 318 -4.44 11.07 18.03
C VAL A 318 -5.72 11.77 17.57
N ILE A 319 -6.77 10.99 17.27
CA ILE A 319 -8.07 11.52 16.84
C ILE A 319 -8.72 12.37 17.93
N GLU A 320 -8.73 11.87 19.17
CA GLU A 320 -9.22 12.62 20.34
C GLU A 320 -8.48 13.96 20.51
N MET A 321 -7.15 13.96 20.33
CA MET A 321 -6.37 15.20 20.40
C MET A 321 -6.68 16.18 19.26
N ALA A 322 -6.93 15.68 18.06
CA ALA A 322 -7.22 16.54 16.92
C ALA A 322 -8.60 17.20 16.99
N GLN A 323 -9.58 16.60 17.68
CA GLN A 323 -10.96 17.07 17.78
C GLN A 323 -11.19 18.02 18.97
N ASN A 324 -10.42 17.89 20.02
CA ASN A 324 -10.50 18.76 21.22
C ASN A 324 -9.64 20.03 21.05
#